data_524f9ca5a7a92a3a8a35ce5c5f70cae0
#
_entry.id   524f9ca5a7a92a3a8a35ce5c5f70cae0
#
_cell.length_a   1.000
_cell.length_b   1.000
_cell.length_c   1.000
_cell.angle_alpha   90.00
_cell.angle_beta   90.00
_cell.angle_gamma   90.00
#
_symmetry.space_group_name_H-M   'P 1'
#
loop_
_entity.id
_entity.type
_entity.pdbx_description
1 polymer ?
#
loop_
_entity_poly.entity_id
_entity_poly.type
_entity_poly.pdbx_seq_one_letter_code
_entity_poly.pdbx_strand_id
1 'polypeptide(L)'
;MTFTVLDLVFVAIIILCIVVGFVKGFIDSVFDKAAPLVAVFAAFLFCRRVAVLLSPYIKNSVVALVASFLAVFIVSFIVVKIVQIIIGKLFDNEILDGLNRTLGIAFGLLESLALICIILWALSKFPFMDFKPYLSNSLFYRLYQNIVIPASQVVGGTNV
;
A
#
# COMPACT_ATOMS: atom_id res chain seq x y z
N MET A 1 9.05 -30.67 8.64
CA MET A 1 8.58 -29.32 8.34
C MET A 1 7.08 -29.32 8.49
N THR A 2 6.56 -28.83 9.60
CA THR A 2 5.10 -28.77 9.85
C THR A 2 4.60 -27.45 9.29
N PHE A 3 3.83 -27.52 8.20
CA PHE A 3 3.11 -26.35 7.69
C PHE A 3 2.12 -25.87 8.75
N THR A 4 2.31 -24.66 9.20
CA THR A 4 1.41 -24.03 10.16
C THR A 4 0.22 -23.40 9.41
N VAL A 5 -0.94 -23.31 10.07
CA VAL A 5 -2.13 -22.64 9.49
C VAL A 5 -1.79 -21.23 9.01
N LEU A 6 -0.85 -20.53 9.68
CA LEU A 6 -0.32 -19.23 9.28
C LEU A 6 0.38 -19.28 7.91
N ASP A 7 1.15 -20.33 7.63
CA ASP A 7 1.83 -20.46 6.34
C ASP A 7 0.82 -20.63 5.20
N LEU A 8 -0.28 -21.35 5.46
CA LEU A 8 -1.38 -21.51 4.50
C LEU A 8 -2.04 -20.16 4.19
N VAL A 9 -2.29 -19.35 5.22
CA VAL A 9 -2.86 -18.01 5.05
C VAL A 9 -1.91 -17.10 4.26
N PHE A 10 -0.61 -17.14 4.54
CA PHE A 10 0.38 -16.35 3.79
C PHE A 10 0.48 -16.77 2.33
N VAL A 11 0.47 -18.08 2.06
CA VAL A 11 0.42 -18.58 0.67
C VAL A 11 -0.85 -18.11 -0.04
N ALA A 12 -1.99 -18.16 0.63
CA ALA A 12 -3.24 -17.65 0.06
C ALA A 12 -3.16 -16.14 -0.26
N ILE A 13 -2.57 -15.33 0.62
CA ILE A 13 -2.34 -13.89 0.39
C ILE A 13 -1.43 -13.68 -0.83
N ILE A 14 -0.33 -14.44 -0.94
CA ILE A 14 0.59 -14.34 -2.08
C ILE A 14 -0.15 -14.66 -3.39
N ILE A 15 -0.89 -15.75 -3.43
CA ILE A 15 -1.64 -16.16 -4.63
C ILE A 15 -2.67 -15.09 -5.00
N LEU A 16 -3.43 -14.56 -4.03
CA LEU A 16 -4.41 -13.50 -4.27
C LEU A 16 -3.77 -12.24 -4.84
N CYS A 17 -2.67 -11.77 -4.24
CA CYS A 17 -1.96 -10.58 -4.73
C CYS A 17 -1.41 -10.79 -6.15
N ILE A 18 -0.86 -11.96 -6.46
CA ILE A 18 -0.37 -12.30 -7.80
C ILE A 18 -1.53 -12.30 -8.81
N VAL A 19 -2.65 -12.96 -8.48
CA VAL A 19 -3.83 -13.02 -9.36
C VAL A 19 -4.39 -11.63 -9.60
N VAL A 20 -4.55 -10.82 -8.56
CA VAL A 20 -5.02 -9.44 -8.70
C VAL A 20 -4.05 -8.61 -9.55
N GLY A 21 -2.74 -8.73 -9.33
CA GLY A 21 -1.72 -8.05 -10.11
C GLY A 21 -1.73 -8.47 -11.59
N PHE A 22 -1.95 -9.76 -11.88
CA PHE A 22 -2.07 -10.27 -13.25
C PHE A 22 -3.34 -9.75 -13.95
N VAL A 23 -4.50 -9.77 -13.26
CA VAL A 23 -5.78 -9.35 -13.82
C VAL A 23 -5.84 -7.85 -14.07
N LYS A 24 -5.38 -7.05 -13.10
CA LYS A 24 -5.38 -5.58 -13.20
C LYS A 24 -4.23 -5.04 -14.05
N GLY A 25 -3.10 -5.74 -14.05
CA GLY A 25 -1.85 -5.23 -14.59
C GLY A 25 -1.10 -4.30 -13.63
N PHE A 26 0.12 -3.96 -14.00
CA PHE A 26 1.03 -3.13 -13.20
C PHE A 26 0.53 -1.70 -13.03
N ILE A 27 0.11 -1.08 -14.15
CA ILE A 27 -0.33 0.33 -14.17
C ILE A 27 -1.49 0.51 -13.20
N ASP A 28 -2.55 -0.29 -13.35
CA ASP A 28 -3.73 -0.17 -12.49
C ASP A 28 -3.40 -0.49 -11.03
N SER A 29 -2.56 -1.48 -10.78
CA SER A 29 -2.16 -1.86 -9.42
C SER A 29 -1.37 -0.75 -8.72
N VAL A 30 -0.49 -0.04 -9.42
CA VAL A 30 0.28 1.09 -8.89
C VAL A 30 -0.62 2.30 -8.67
N PHE A 31 -1.41 2.68 -9.66
CA PHE A 31 -2.27 3.87 -9.58
C PHE A 31 -3.38 3.71 -8.54
N ASP A 32 -3.96 2.52 -8.38
CA ASP A 32 -4.97 2.25 -7.34
C ASP A 32 -4.46 2.55 -5.93
N LYS A 33 -3.16 2.34 -5.69
CA LYS A 33 -2.53 2.60 -4.40
C LYS A 33 -1.92 4.00 -4.31
N ALA A 34 -1.37 4.50 -5.40
CA ALA A 34 -0.81 5.84 -5.45
C ALA A 34 -1.89 6.93 -5.39
N ALA A 35 -3.05 6.72 -6.01
CA ALA A 35 -4.11 7.72 -6.09
C ALA A 35 -4.55 8.26 -4.71
N PRO A 36 -4.91 7.44 -3.71
CA PRO A 36 -5.30 7.94 -2.40
C PRO A 36 -4.14 8.64 -1.68
N LEU A 37 -2.89 8.15 -1.83
CA LEU A 37 -1.71 8.76 -1.20
C LEU A 37 -1.44 10.15 -1.78
N VAL A 38 -1.45 10.27 -3.11
CA VAL A 38 -1.25 11.55 -3.81
C VAL A 38 -2.39 12.52 -3.47
N ALA A 39 -3.63 12.03 -3.42
CA ALA A 39 -4.79 12.85 -3.07
C ALA A 39 -4.72 13.38 -1.63
N VAL A 40 -4.32 12.57 -0.66
CA VAL A 40 -4.11 12.98 0.73
C VAL A 40 -2.98 14.02 0.80
N PHE A 41 -1.85 13.76 0.14
CA PHE A 41 -0.73 14.69 0.12
C PHE A 41 -1.11 16.05 -0.50
N ALA A 42 -1.80 16.03 -1.63
CA ALA A 42 -2.31 17.24 -2.26
C ALA A 42 -3.31 17.99 -1.35
N ALA A 43 -4.20 17.24 -0.67
CA ALA A 43 -5.14 17.82 0.28
C ALA A 43 -4.41 18.54 1.43
N PHE A 44 -3.35 17.95 1.99
CA PHE A 44 -2.54 18.61 3.03
C PHE A 44 -1.87 19.89 2.53
N LEU A 45 -1.37 19.90 1.30
CA LEU A 45 -0.68 21.08 0.74
C LEU A 45 -1.64 22.23 0.41
N PHE A 46 -2.83 21.91 -0.11
CA PHE A 46 -3.72 22.91 -0.70
C PHE A 46 -4.96 23.23 0.15
N CYS A 47 -5.31 22.43 1.18
CA CYS A 47 -6.52 22.62 1.98
C CYS A 47 -6.60 24.03 2.60
N ARG A 48 -5.49 24.59 3.08
CA ARG A 48 -5.45 25.95 3.68
C ARG A 48 -5.77 27.03 2.65
N ARG A 49 -5.25 26.90 1.43
CA ARG A 49 -5.52 27.88 0.35
C ARG A 49 -7.00 27.86 -0.05
N VAL A 50 -7.57 26.66 -0.17
CA VAL A 50 -8.97 26.48 -0.51
C VAL A 50 -9.89 26.91 0.64
N ALA A 51 -9.48 26.68 1.90
CA ALA A 51 -10.23 27.12 3.08
C ALA A 51 -10.43 28.65 3.11
N VAL A 52 -9.42 29.42 2.70
CA VAL A 52 -9.54 30.89 2.58
C VAL A 52 -10.60 31.29 1.54
N LEU A 53 -10.71 30.54 0.44
CA LEU A 53 -11.73 30.77 -0.60
C LEU A 53 -13.15 30.38 -0.13
N LEU A 54 -13.25 29.40 0.77
CA LEU A 54 -14.52 28.96 1.32
C LEU A 54 -14.97 29.77 2.55
N SER A 55 -14.07 30.51 3.19
CA SER A 55 -14.35 31.27 4.41
C SER A 55 -15.51 32.30 4.28
N PRO A 56 -15.77 32.94 3.11
CA PRO A 56 -16.93 33.84 2.97
C PRO A 56 -18.28 33.10 3.04
N TYR A 57 -18.29 31.80 2.68
CA TYR A 57 -19.49 30.96 2.63
C TYR A 57 -19.71 30.17 3.91
N ILE A 58 -18.64 29.83 4.64
CA ILE A 58 -18.66 28.96 5.82
C ILE A 58 -18.11 29.74 7.02
N LYS A 59 -19.01 30.20 7.90
CA LYS A 59 -18.63 30.99 9.09
C LYS A 59 -17.74 30.26 10.10
N ASN A 60 -17.82 28.92 10.12
CA ASN A 60 -17.00 28.11 11.05
C ASN A 60 -15.69 27.70 10.37
N SER A 61 -14.58 28.18 10.90
CA SER A 61 -13.22 27.94 10.37
C SER A 61 -12.85 26.46 10.31
N VAL A 62 -13.27 25.65 11.29
CA VAL A 62 -12.99 24.19 11.31
C VAL A 62 -13.76 23.49 10.20
N VAL A 63 -15.05 23.84 10.01
CA VAL A 63 -15.88 23.26 8.96
C VAL A 63 -15.34 23.65 7.58
N ALA A 64 -14.93 24.91 7.40
CA ALA A 64 -14.31 25.38 6.16
C ALA A 64 -13.01 24.60 5.83
N LEU A 65 -12.18 24.31 6.84
CA LEU A 65 -10.93 23.56 6.66
C LEU A 65 -11.23 22.10 6.26
N VAL A 66 -12.15 21.43 6.96
CA VAL A 66 -12.53 20.04 6.66
C VAL A 66 -13.16 19.92 5.28
N ALA A 67 -14.09 20.83 4.94
CA ALA A 67 -14.72 20.87 3.62
C ALA A 67 -13.68 21.09 2.50
N SER A 68 -12.71 21.98 2.73
CA SER A 68 -11.61 22.24 1.79
C SER A 68 -10.71 21.03 1.61
N PHE A 69 -10.39 20.33 2.70
CA PHE A 69 -9.59 19.11 2.65
C PHE A 69 -10.29 18.04 1.80
N LEU A 70 -11.58 17.80 2.06
CA LEU A 70 -12.37 16.83 1.30
C LEU A 70 -12.49 17.22 -0.18
N ALA A 71 -12.75 18.50 -0.46
CA ALA A 71 -12.84 18.98 -1.84
C ALA A 71 -11.54 18.77 -2.61
N VAL A 72 -10.38 19.15 -2.03
CA VAL A 72 -9.07 18.96 -2.67
C VAL A 72 -8.75 17.49 -2.82
N PHE A 73 -9.06 16.67 -1.80
CA PHE A 73 -8.87 15.24 -1.86
C PHE A 73 -9.64 14.60 -3.02
N ILE A 74 -10.93 14.89 -3.14
CA ILE A 74 -11.79 14.34 -4.20
C ILE A 74 -11.28 14.77 -5.58
N VAL A 75 -11.01 16.06 -5.77
CA VAL A 75 -10.54 16.59 -7.05
C VAL A 75 -9.20 15.95 -7.42
N SER A 76 -8.24 15.88 -6.50
CA SER A 76 -6.93 15.27 -6.75
C SER A 76 -7.06 13.77 -7.05
N PHE A 77 -7.92 13.06 -6.34
CA PHE A 77 -8.18 11.64 -6.60
C PHE A 77 -8.74 11.42 -8.00
N ILE A 78 -9.71 12.23 -8.42
CA ILE A 78 -10.30 12.16 -9.77
C ILE A 78 -9.23 12.44 -10.84
N VAL A 79 -8.40 13.47 -10.63
CA VAL A 79 -7.31 13.81 -11.57
C VAL A 79 -6.35 12.63 -11.74
N VAL A 80 -5.92 12.00 -10.65
CA VAL A 80 -5.03 10.83 -10.72
C VAL A 80 -5.72 9.66 -11.44
N LYS A 81 -7.03 9.44 -11.21
CA LYS A 81 -7.80 8.41 -11.92
C LYS A 81 -7.93 8.69 -13.42
N ILE A 82 -8.10 9.93 -13.82
CA ILE A 82 -8.12 10.32 -15.24
C ILE A 82 -6.75 10.01 -15.87
N VAL A 83 -5.65 10.38 -15.20
CA VAL A 83 -4.29 10.07 -15.66
C VAL A 83 -4.08 8.55 -15.80
N GLN A 84 -4.55 7.76 -14.82
CA GLN A 84 -4.53 6.29 -14.89
C GLN A 84 -5.21 5.77 -16.15
N ILE A 85 -6.42 6.24 -16.47
CA ILE A 85 -7.18 5.82 -17.66
C ILE A 85 -6.43 6.18 -18.94
N ILE A 86 -5.84 7.39 -19.00
CA ILE A 86 -5.10 7.84 -20.19
C ILE A 86 -3.86 6.95 -20.38
N ILE A 87 -3.09 6.71 -19.33
CA ILE A 87 -1.89 5.86 -19.38
C ILE A 87 -2.29 4.42 -19.73
N GLY A 88 -3.33 3.87 -19.10
CA GLY A 88 -3.82 2.52 -19.38
C GLY A 88 -4.13 2.32 -20.87
N LYS A 89 -4.78 3.30 -21.53
CA LYS A 89 -5.07 3.26 -22.96
C LYS A 89 -3.82 3.25 -23.86
N LEU A 90 -2.71 3.83 -23.41
CA LEU A 90 -1.45 3.79 -24.17
C LEU A 90 -0.82 2.39 -24.16
N PHE A 91 -1.18 1.56 -23.18
CA PHE A 91 -0.72 0.18 -23.04
C PHE A 91 -1.71 -0.87 -23.60
N ASP A 92 -2.73 -0.45 -24.34
CA ASP A 92 -3.80 -1.30 -24.89
C ASP A 92 -3.37 -2.07 -26.17
N ASN A 93 -2.06 -2.12 -26.48
CA ASN A 93 -1.49 -2.94 -27.52
C ASN A 93 -1.12 -4.33 -26.99
N GLU A 94 -1.31 -5.40 -27.76
CA GLU A 94 -1.08 -6.80 -27.35
C GLU A 94 0.27 -7.05 -26.67
N ILE A 95 1.35 -6.44 -27.17
CA ILE A 95 2.71 -6.59 -26.62
C ILE A 95 2.83 -5.86 -25.27
N LEU A 96 2.29 -4.65 -25.18
CA LEU A 96 2.38 -3.83 -23.97
C LEU A 96 1.42 -4.34 -22.89
N ASP A 97 0.26 -4.89 -23.26
CA ASP A 97 -0.66 -5.52 -22.30
C ASP A 97 -0.01 -6.77 -21.66
N GLY A 98 0.65 -7.62 -22.45
CA GLY A 98 1.40 -8.76 -21.94
C GLY A 98 2.51 -8.34 -20.95
N LEU A 99 3.25 -7.27 -21.25
CA LEU A 99 4.27 -6.72 -20.38
C LEU A 99 3.64 -6.12 -19.10
N ASN A 100 2.56 -5.38 -19.24
CA ASN A 100 1.82 -4.79 -18.12
C ASN A 100 1.32 -5.85 -17.13
N ARG A 101 0.78 -6.96 -17.61
CA ARG A 101 0.33 -8.10 -16.79
C ARG A 101 1.50 -8.82 -16.12
N THR A 102 2.61 -9.03 -16.84
CA THR A 102 3.81 -9.65 -16.28
C THR A 102 4.42 -8.80 -15.17
N LEU A 103 4.53 -7.49 -15.38
CA LEU A 103 4.95 -6.55 -14.34
C LEU A 103 3.94 -6.49 -13.19
N GLY A 104 2.65 -6.68 -13.46
CA GLY A 104 1.59 -6.79 -12.44
C GLY A 104 1.80 -7.98 -11.51
N ILE A 105 2.22 -9.14 -12.04
CA ILE A 105 2.60 -10.31 -11.22
C ILE A 105 3.77 -9.97 -10.31
N ALA A 106 4.84 -9.37 -10.85
CA ALA A 106 6.01 -9.00 -10.06
C ALA A 106 5.66 -8.00 -8.96
N PHE A 107 4.81 -7.01 -9.28
CA PHE A 107 4.32 -6.04 -8.31
C PHE A 107 3.43 -6.68 -7.24
N GLY A 108 2.52 -7.58 -7.63
CA GLY A 108 1.68 -8.34 -6.69
C GLY A 108 2.50 -9.21 -5.73
N LEU A 109 3.60 -9.80 -6.24
CA LEU A 109 4.54 -10.55 -5.40
C LEU A 109 5.25 -9.64 -4.38
N LEU A 110 5.77 -8.49 -4.81
CA LEU A 110 6.40 -7.50 -3.92
C LEU A 110 5.41 -7.00 -2.86
N GLU A 111 4.18 -6.72 -3.26
CA GLU A 111 3.11 -6.28 -2.36
C GLU A 111 2.78 -7.34 -1.31
N SER A 112 2.65 -8.61 -1.73
CA SER A 112 2.37 -9.71 -0.80
C SER A 112 3.47 -9.88 0.24
N LEU A 113 4.75 -9.76 -0.18
CA LEU A 113 5.88 -9.81 0.74
C LEU A 113 5.85 -8.64 1.74
N ALA A 114 5.56 -7.44 1.26
CA ALA A 114 5.42 -6.27 2.14
C ALA A 114 4.27 -6.44 3.15
N LEU A 115 3.11 -6.93 2.71
CA LEU A 115 1.97 -7.22 3.58
C LEU A 115 2.32 -8.27 4.63
N ILE A 116 2.98 -9.36 4.25
CA ILE A 116 3.41 -10.41 5.19
C ILE A 116 4.38 -9.83 6.22
N CYS A 117 5.35 -9.02 5.79
CA CYS A 117 6.28 -8.36 6.71
C CYS A 117 5.55 -7.44 7.71
N ILE A 118 4.58 -6.65 7.24
CA ILE A 118 3.77 -5.77 8.10
C ILE A 118 2.93 -6.59 9.09
N ILE A 119 2.29 -7.66 8.62
CA ILE A 119 1.50 -8.55 9.47
C ILE A 119 2.39 -9.19 10.54
N LEU A 120 3.55 -9.75 10.16
CA LEU A 120 4.49 -10.36 11.10
C LEU A 120 5.02 -9.33 12.11
N TRP A 121 5.35 -8.12 11.65
CA TRP A 121 5.76 -7.03 12.53
C TRP A 121 4.65 -6.65 13.51
N ALA A 122 3.41 -6.51 13.04
CA ALA A 122 2.26 -6.21 13.88
C ALA A 122 2.03 -7.32 14.92
N LEU A 123 2.02 -8.60 14.49
CA LEU A 123 1.85 -9.73 15.40
C LEU A 123 2.97 -9.81 16.46
N SER A 124 4.21 -9.42 16.11
CA SER A 124 5.33 -9.43 17.04
C SER A 124 5.24 -8.33 18.12
N LYS A 125 4.49 -7.26 17.85
CA LYS A 125 4.32 -6.10 18.75
C LYS A 125 3.07 -6.19 19.63
N PHE A 126 2.09 -7.02 19.27
CA PHE A 126 0.85 -7.17 20.06
C PHE A 126 1.04 -8.14 21.22
N PRO A 127 1.06 -7.67 22.50
CA PRO A 127 1.30 -8.50 23.68
C PRO A 127 0.08 -9.31 24.13
N PHE A 128 -1.08 -9.14 23.48
CA PHE A 128 -2.36 -9.71 23.95
C PHE A 128 -2.59 -11.19 23.66
N MET A 129 -1.80 -11.81 22.80
CA MET A 129 -1.89 -13.25 22.51
C MET A 129 -0.48 -13.81 22.31
N ASP A 130 -0.14 -14.86 23.07
CA ASP A 130 1.13 -15.60 22.91
C ASP A 130 1.13 -16.37 21.57
N PHE A 131 1.29 -15.64 20.46
CA PHE A 131 1.48 -16.24 19.14
C PHE A 131 2.88 -16.86 18.95
N LYS A 132 3.77 -16.69 19.93
CA LYS A 132 5.13 -17.23 19.89
C LYS A 132 5.23 -18.70 19.48
N PRO A 133 4.42 -19.64 20.02
CA PRO A 133 4.52 -21.04 19.62
C PRO A 133 4.06 -21.30 18.19
N TYR A 134 3.14 -20.49 17.65
CA TYR A 134 2.66 -20.62 16.26
C TYR A 134 3.60 -19.93 15.28
N LEU A 135 4.22 -18.81 15.67
CA LEU A 135 5.19 -18.06 14.88
C LEU A 135 6.54 -18.80 14.76
N SER A 136 7.02 -19.43 15.85
CA SER A 136 8.32 -20.11 15.85
C SER A 136 8.41 -21.29 14.86
N ASN A 137 7.28 -21.87 14.49
CA ASN A 137 7.20 -22.99 13.53
C ASN A 137 6.91 -22.54 12.09
N SER A 138 6.61 -21.26 11.84
CA SER A 138 6.32 -20.73 10.52
C SER A 138 7.62 -20.48 9.73
N LEU A 139 7.67 -20.95 8.48
CA LEU A 139 8.79 -20.71 7.56
C LEU A 139 8.97 -19.21 7.27
N PHE A 140 7.87 -18.48 7.11
CA PHE A 140 7.89 -17.04 6.82
C PHE A 140 8.42 -16.23 8.01
N TYR A 141 8.16 -16.63 9.24
CA TYR A 141 8.71 -15.98 10.43
C TYR A 141 10.22 -16.18 10.56
N ARG A 142 10.74 -17.35 10.23
CA ARG A 142 12.19 -17.61 10.18
C ARG A 142 12.88 -16.76 9.10
N LEU A 143 12.28 -16.65 7.93
CA LEU A 143 12.79 -15.77 6.86
C LEU A 143 12.76 -14.29 7.29
N TYR A 144 11.68 -13.85 7.94
CA TYR A 144 11.57 -12.50 8.49
C TYR A 144 12.67 -12.22 9.52
N GLN A 145 12.93 -13.12 10.46
CA GLN A 145 13.99 -12.96 11.45
C GLN A 145 15.39 -12.89 10.81
N ASN A 146 15.64 -13.70 9.78
CA ASN A 146 16.94 -13.72 9.11
C ASN A 146 17.19 -12.50 8.20
N ILE A 147 16.16 -11.87 7.69
CA ILE A 147 16.29 -10.76 6.73
C ILE A 147 16.12 -9.41 7.41
N VAL A 148 15.10 -9.25 8.25
CA VAL A 148 14.70 -7.94 8.79
C VAL A 148 15.45 -7.59 10.08
N ILE A 149 15.73 -8.56 10.96
CA ILE A 149 16.44 -8.29 12.21
C ILE A 149 17.91 -7.87 11.98
N PRO A 150 18.71 -8.58 11.16
CA PRO A 150 20.06 -8.11 10.87
C PRO A 150 20.09 -6.78 10.13
N ALA A 151 19.12 -6.50 9.24
CA ALA A 151 19.00 -5.20 8.57
C ALA A 151 18.71 -4.06 9.56
N SER A 152 17.85 -4.28 10.55
CA SER A 152 17.54 -3.28 11.58
C SER A 152 18.72 -3.03 12.54
N GLN A 153 19.55 -4.03 12.80
CA GLN A 153 20.76 -3.87 13.61
C GLN A 153 21.86 -3.09 12.87
N VAL A 154 21.96 -3.25 11.54
CA VAL A 154 22.90 -2.50 10.71
C VAL A 154 22.51 -1.02 10.62
N VAL A 155 21.21 -0.71 10.55
CA VAL A 155 20.70 0.67 10.50
C VAL A 155 20.67 1.33 11.89
N GLY A 156 20.49 0.55 12.96
CA GLY A 156 20.49 1.05 14.36
C GLY A 156 21.87 1.18 15.02
N GLY A 157 22.92 0.65 14.37
CA GLY A 157 24.28 0.58 14.93
C GLY A 157 25.17 1.82 14.73
N THR A 158 24.61 2.94 14.28
CA THR A 158 25.38 4.20 14.07
C THR A 158 25.13 5.28 15.15
N ASN A 159 24.75 4.89 16.35
CA ASN A 159 24.70 5.81 17.49
C ASN A 159 25.58 5.28 18.63
N VAL A 160 26.90 5.52 18.51
CA VAL A 160 27.80 5.73 19.65
C VAL A 160 28.65 6.94 19.34
#